data_0db71d8115fe3e2a72e2bbf300d29245
#
_entry.id   0db71d8115fe3e2a72e2bbf300d29245
#
_cell.length_a   1.000
_cell.length_b   1.000
_cell.length_c   1.000
_cell.angle_alpha   90.00
_cell.angle_beta   90.00
_cell.angle_gamma   90.00
#
_symmetry.space_group_name_H-M   'P 1'
#
loop_
_entity.id
_entity.type
_entity.pdbx_description
1 polymer ?
#
loop_
_entity_poly.entity_id
_entity_poly.type
_entity_poly.pdbx_seq_one_letter_code
_entity_poly.pdbx_strand_id
1 'polypeptide(L)' 'MKIYRLLTEDDTSAFCHKVSEALSKGWELHGNPTYAFDASNGVMRCGQAVTKEIEGDYSPEMKLGQQ' A
#
# COMPACT_ATOMS: atom_id res chain seq x y z
N MET A 1 -4.46 -14.23 10.44
CA MET A 1 -5.28 -13.69 9.33
C MET A 1 -4.44 -12.78 8.45
N LYS A 2 -4.59 -12.89 7.14
CA LYS A 2 -3.87 -12.03 6.19
C LYS A 2 -4.70 -10.79 5.88
N ILE A 3 -4.09 -9.61 6.00
CA ILE A 3 -4.72 -8.33 5.64
C ILE A 3 -4.02 -7.72 4.44
N TYR A 4 -4.72 -6.84 3.73
CA TYR A 4 -4.30 -6.30 2.43
C TYR A 4 -4.43 -4.78 2.41
N ARG A 5 -3.46 -4.12 1.76
CA ARG A 5 -3.55 -2.70 1.43
C ARG A 5 -3.04 -2.47 0.01
N LEU A 6 -3.71 -1.58 -0.71
CA LEU A 6 -3.16 -1.03 -1.97
C LEU A 6 -2.65 0.38 -1.66
N LEU A 7 -1.34 0.53 -1.68
CA LEU A 7 -0.69 1.82 -1.46
C LEU A 7 -0.61 2.56 -2.78
N THR A 8 -1.12 3.78 -2.81
CA THR A 8 -1.09 4.61 -4.03
C THR A 8 -0.56 5.99 -3.70
N GLU A 9 0.11 6.60 -4.67
CA GLU A 9 0.66 7.94 -4.54
C GLU A 9 1.05 8.46 -5.92
N ASP A 10 1.30 9.76 -6.04
CA ASP A 10 1.93 10.32 -7.22
C ASP A 10 3.35 9.77 -7.38
N ASP A 11 3.88 9.82 -8.59
CA ASP A 11 5.24 9.35 -8.90
C ASP A 11 6.29 10.31 -8.32
N THR A 12 6.44 10.24 -7.01
CA THR A 12 7.40 11.04 -6.23
C THR A 12 8.04 10.17 -5.16
N SER A 13 9.03 10.71 -4.46
CA SER A 13 9.65 10.00 -3.34
C SER A 13 8.67 9.68 -2.23
N ALA A 14 7.53 10.39 -2.16
CA ALA A 14 6.47 10.10 -1.19
C ALA A 14 5.95 8.66 -1.35
N PHE A 15 5.84 8.16 -2.59
CA PHE A 15 5.45 6.77 -2.82
C PHE A 15 6.48 5.79 -2.26
N CYS A 16 7.76 6.05 -2.52
CA CYS A 16 8.84 5.20 -2.03
C CYS A 16 8.86 5.16 -0.50
N HIS A 17 8.67 6.30 0.15
CA HIS A 17 8.60 6.37 1.61
C HIS A 17 7.38 5.63 2.16
N LYS A 18 6.23 5.77 1.50
CA LYS A 18 5.01 5.08 1.91
C LYS A 18 5.18 3.56 1.89
N VAL A 19 5.74 3.02 0.82
CA VAL A 19 6.00 1.58 0.69
C VAL A 19 7.07 1.13 1.68
N SER A 20 8.16 1.88 1.79
CA SER A 20 9.25 1.53 2.72
C SER A 20 8.80 1.53 4.17
N GLU A 21 7.95 2.48 4.55
CA GLU A 21 7.36 2.50 5.89
C GLU A 21 6.52 1.24 6.14
N ALA A 22 5.70 0.84 5.18
CA ALA A 22 4.91 -0.38 5.31
C ALA A 22 5.82 -1.60 5.48
N LEU A 23 6.88 -1.70 4.69
CA LEU A 23 7.84 -2.80 4.80
C LEU A 23 8.50 -2.83 6.18
N SER A 24 8.81 -1.66 6.75
CA SER A 24 9.43 -1.57 8.08
C SER A 24 8.49 -2.05 9.19
N LYS A 25 7.19 -2.04 8.94
CA LYS A 25 6.17 -2.51 9.89
C LYS A 25 5.78 -3.98 9.68
N GLY A 26 6.48 -4.67 8.80
CA GLY A 26 6.26 -6.10 8.57
C GLY A 26 5.32 -6.42 7.41
N TRP A 27 4.88 -5.43 6.65
CA TRP A 27 4.12 -5.68 5.43
C TRP A 27 5.03 -6.26 4.36
N GLU A 28 4.49 -7.12 3.51
CA GLU A 28 5.22 -7.75 2.41
C GLU A 28 4.65 -7.31 1.07
N LEU A 29 5.52 -7.14 0.08
CA LEU A 29 5.08 -6.80 -1.27
C LEU A 29 4.29 -7.96 -1.86
N HIS A 30 3.18 -7.64 -2.51
CA HIS A 30 2.35 -8.62 -3.20
C HIS A 30 2.19 -8.20 -4.66
N GLY A 31 2.71 -9.02 -5.57
CA GLY A 31 2.64 -8.76 -6.99
C GLY A 31 3.53 -7.59 -7.44
N ASN A 32 3.36 -7.18 -8.67
CA ASN A 32 4.11 -6.09 -9.28
C ASN A 32 3.48 -4.73 -8.98
N PRO A 33 4.28 -3.66 -8.95
CA PRO A 33 3.73 -2.32 -8.82
C PRO A 33 2.93 -1.96 -10.09
N THR A 34 2.01 -1.02 -9.93
CA THR A 34 1.27 -0.44 -11.04
C THR A 34 1.75 0.99 -11.30
N TYR A 35 1.64 1.41 -12.55
CA TYR A 35 2.12 2.72 -12.98
C TYR A 35 1.25 3.19 -14.13
N ALA A 36 0.46 4.24 -13.92
CA ALA A 36 -0.51 4.70 -14.90
C ALA A 36 -0.65 6.21 -14.86
N PHE A 37 -1.00 6.79 -16.01
CA PHE A 37 -1.21 8.22 -16.12
C PHE A 37 -2.62 8.59 -15.64
N ASP A 38 -2.69 9.57 -14.74
CA ASP A 38 -3.96 10.16 -14.29
C ASP A 38 -4.22 11.42 -15.10
N ALA A 39 -5.07 11.30 -16.12
CA ALA A 39 -5.38 12.41 -17.03
C ALA A 39 -6.11 13.55 -16.34
N SER A 40 -6.86 13.28 -15.26
CA SER A 40 -7.60 14.34 -14.54
C SER A 40 -6.66 15.27 -13.79
N ASN A 41 -5.52 14.77 -13.31
CA ASN A 41 -4.55 15.56 -12.56
C ASN A 41 -3.24 15.82 -13.33
N GLY A 42 -3.07 15.20 -14.50
CA GLY A 42 -1.88 15.37 -15.30
C GLY A 42 -0.61 14.79 -14.70
N VAL A 43 -0.73 13.73 -13.88
CA VAL A 43 0.40 13.13 -13.18
C VAL A 43 0.40 11.61 -13.34
N MET A 44 1.58 11.01 -13.17
CA MET A 44 1.70 9.55 -13.10
C MET A 44 1.33 9.10 -11.69
N ARG A 45 0.54 8.02 -11.61
CA ARG A 45 0.15 7.41 -10.33
C ARG A 45 0.79 6.05 -10.19
N CYS A 46 1.29 5.80 -8.99
CA CYS A 46 1.93 4.53 -8.64
C CYS A 46 1.06 3.78 -7.65
N GLY A 47 1.11 2.45 -7.72
CA GLY A 47 0.41 1.59 -6.77
C GLY A 47 1.23 0.36 -6.46
N GLN A 48 1.14 -0.12 -5.22
CA GLN A 48 1.78 -1.35 -4.78
C GLN A 48 0.90 -2.03 -3.74
N ALA A 49 0.50 -3.27 -4.02
CA ALA A 49 -0.22 -4.07 -3.05
C ALA A 49 0.74 -4.63 -2.02
N VAL A 50 0.32 -4.61 -0.77
CA VAL A 50 1.07 -5.20 0.33
C VAL A 50 0.13 -6.04 1.19
N THR A 51 0.66 -7.11 1.77
CA THR A 51 -0.08 -7.99 2.65
C THR A 51 0.70 -8.19 3.95
N LYS A 52 -0.03 -8.52 5.01
CA LYS A 52 0.57 -8.79 6.31
C LYS A 52 -0.24 -9.85 7.03
N GLU A 53 0.45 -10.77 7.70
CA GLU A 53 -0.20 -11.75 8.55
C GLU A 53 -0.28 -11.19 9.96
N ILE A 54 -1.48 -11.17 10.53
CA ILE A 54 -1.70 -10.72 11.90
C ILE A 54 -2.50 -11.76 12.66
N GLU A 55 -2.47 -11.69 13.99
CA GLU A 55 -3.30 -12.54 14.84
C GLU A 55 -4.71 -11.98 14.90
N GLY A 56 -5.69 -12.87 15.14
CA GLY A 56 -7.08 -12.49 15.29
C GLY A 56 -7.86 -12.51 14.00
N ASP A 57 -9.09 -12.04 14.08
CA ASP A 57 -10.04 -12.04 12.97
C ASP A 57 -10.20 -10.64 12.40
N TYR A 58 -10.58 -10.56 11.13
CA TYR A 58 -10.86 -9.29 10.49
C TYR A 58 -12.08 -8.62 11.11
N SER A 59 -12.00 -7.30 11.29
CA SER A 59 -13.12 -6.47 11.69
C SER A 59 -13.18 -5.23 10.79
N PRO A 60 -14.37 -4.82 10.33
CA PRO A 60 -14.51 -3.62 9.51
C PRO A 60 -14.04 -2.32 10.18
N GLU A 61 -13.99 -2.29 11.53
CA GLU A 61 -13.51 -1.15 12.29
C GLU A 61 -11.99 -1.09 12.39
N MET A 62 -11.30 -2.14 11.95
CA MET A 62 -9.85 -2.22 11.99
C MET A 62 -9.22 -1.15 11.09
N LYS A 63 -8.27 -0.41 11.64
CA LYS A 63 -7.51 0.59 10.86
C LYS A 63 -6.27 -0.09 10.27
N LEU A 64 -6.36 -0.49 9.01
CA LEU A 64 -5.30 -1.24 8.35
C LEU A 64 -4.00 -0.45 8.29
N GLY A 65 -4.05 0.86 8.14
CA GLY A 65 -2.85 1.69 8.13
C GLY A 65 -2.09 1.73 9.45
N GLN A 66 -2.68 1.22 10.53
CA GLN A 66 -2.05 1.18 11.85
C GLN A 66 -1.55 -0.21 12.22
N GLN A 67 -1.70 -1.17 11.36
CA GLN A 67 -1.19 -2.52 11.57
C GLN A 67 0.26 -2.63 11.11
#